data_f6365499e1eac09d27503095b718bc0e
#
_entry.id   f6365499e1eac09d27503095b718bc0e
#
_cell.length_a   1.000
_cell.length_b   1.000
_cell.length_c   1.000
_cell.angle_alpha   90.00
_cell.angle_beta   90.00
_cell.angle_gamma   90.00
#
_symmetry.space_group_name_H-M   'P 1'
#
loop_
_entity.id
_entity.type
_entity.pdbx_description
1 polymer ?
#
loop_
_entity_poly.entity_id
_entity_poly.type
_entity_poly.pdbx_seq_one_letter_code
_entity_poly.pdbx_strand_id
1 'polypeptide(L)'
;LRNSLLFLTLFLLCSTGAVFAAEYVGNADCENCHLQEFQQWLGSDHDKSMQLASAASVLADFADITVNFHGIESRLYITDNQYYVDTLDENGEAGSFQVKYTFGYDPLQQYLIELENGHIQVLNLAWDSRPADQGGQRWFHLQPEEDITPEHPFYWTNHVQNWNSRCADCHSTDVQRNYDPATSSYDTRWS
;
A
#
# COMPACT_ATOMS: atom_id res chain seq x y z
N LEU A 1 -14.46 48.02 -36.59
CA LEU A 1 -15.32 46.87 -36.27
C LEU A 1 -14.90 45.60 -37.06
N ARG A 2 -14.58 45.75 -38.37
CA ARG A 2 -14.22 44.59 -39.26
C ARG A 2 -12.86 43.96 -38.92
N ASN A 3 -11.89 44.77 -38.46
CA ASN A 3 -10.56 44.30 -38.06
C ASN A 3 -10.53 43.65 -36.69
N SER A 4 -11.41 44.08 -35.76
CA SER A 4 -11.54 43.45 -34.42
C SER A 4 -12.17 42.07 -34.47
N LEU A 5 -13.07 41.80 -35.42
CA LEU A 5 -13.65 40.47 -35.63
C LEU A 5 -12.64 39.46 -36.20
N LEU A 6 -11.72 39.91 -37.04
CA LEU A 6 -10.67 39.05 -37.60
C LEU A 6 -9.65 38.64 -36.53
N PHE A 7 -9.33 39.49 -35.59
CA PHE A 7 -8.43 39.18 -34.46
C PHE A 7 -9.11 38.19 -33.47
N LEU A 8 -10.40 38.32 -33.24
CA LEU A 8 -11.14 37.45 -32.34
C LEU A 8 -11.28 36.03 -32.89
N THR A 9 -11.49 35.89 -34.20
CA THR A 9 -11.55 34.57 -34.87
C THR A 9 -10.19 33.89 -34.95
N LEU A 10 -9.10 34.62 -35.10
CA LEU A 10 -7.74 34.07 -35.08
C LEU A 10 -7.33 33.56 -33.69
N PHE A 11 -7.80 34.20 -32.61
CA PHE A 11 -7.51 33.79 -31.25
C PHE A 11 -8.29 32.54 -30.84
N LEU A 12 -9.51 32.32 -31.37
CA LEU A 12 -10.31 31.10 -31.12
C LEU A 12 -9.77 29.88 -31.86
N LEU A 13 -9.02 30.04 -32.94
CA LEU A 13 -8.46 28.91 -33.71
C LEU A 13 -7.15 28.33 -33.13
N CYS A 14 -6.52 29.04 -32.16
CA CYS A 14 -5.29 28.57 -31.52
C CYS A 14 -5.49 27.69 -30.28
N SER A 15 -6.73 27.40 -29.86
CA SER A 15 -7.02 26.74 -28.58
C SER A 15 -7.45 25.27 -28.64
N THR A 16 -7.29 24.60 -29.76
CA THR A 16 -7.58 23.15 -29.87
C THR A 16 -6.31 22.30 -29.99
N GLY A 17 -5.30 22.59 -29.19
CA GLY A 17 -4.26 21.62 -28.92
C GLY A 17 -4.87 20.54 -28.03
N ALA A 18 -5.10 19.34 -28.54
CA ALA A 18 -5.40 18.19 -27.70
C ALA A 18 -4.21 17.99 -26.77
N VAL A 19 -4.39 18.26 -25.48
CA VAL A 19 -3.43 17.89 -24.45
C VAL A 19 -3.59 16.37 -24.27
N PHE A 20 -2.72 15.60 -24.88
CA PHE A 20 -2.61 14.19 -24.53
C PHE A 20 -1.95 14.12 -23.16
N ALA A 21 -2.62 13.53 -22.19
CA ALA A 21 -1.99 13.15 -20.94
C ALA A 21 -0.85 12.16 -21.26
N ALA A 22 0.28 12.32 -20.58
CA ALA A 22 1.36 11.33 -20.68
C ALA A 22 0.81 9.99 -20.18
N GLU A 23 1.01 8.92 -20.93
CA GLU A 23 0.63 7.57 -20.55
C GLU A 23 1.82 6.91 -19.86
N TYR A 24 1.56 6.16 -18.80
CA TYR A 24 2.60 5.39 -18.12
C TYR A 24 3.00 4.20 -19.00
N VAL A 25 4.28 4.10 -19.30
CA VAL A 25 4.82 3.10 -20.24
C VAL A 25 5.42 1.86 -19.57
N GLY A 26 5.54 1.86 -18.25
CA GLY A 26 6.10 0.75 -17.48
C GLY A 26 7.64 0.78 -17.38
N ASN A 27 8.16 -0.04 -16.49
CA ASN A 27 9.59 -0.05 -16.15
C ASN A 27 10.47 -0.57 -17.30
N ALA A 28 9.96 -1.51 -18.10
CA ALA A 28 10.71 -2.12 -19.20
C ALA A 28 11.11 -1.11 -20.29
N ASP A 29 10.31 -0.07 -20.49
CA ASP A 29 10.63 0.97 -21.49
C ASP A 29 11.76 1.89 -21.00
N CYS A 30 11.93 2.05 -19.68
CA CYS A 30 13.01 2.83 -19.10
C CYS A 30 14.38 2.13 -19.27
N GLU A 31 14.42 0.80 -19.24
CA GLU A 31 15.65 -0.02 -19.35
C GLU A 31 16.42 0.29 -20.63
N ASN A 32 15.73 0.49 -21.75
CA ASN A 32 16.36 0.70 -23.06
C ASN A 32 17.25 1.96 -23.14
N CYS A 33 16.93 3.00 -22.36
CA CYS A 33 17.68 4.25 -22.34
C CYS A 33 18.42 4.48 -21.00
N HIS A 34 17.97 3.86 -19.91
CA HIS A 34 18.44 4.07 -18.55
C HIS A 34 18.88 2.76 -17.89
N LEU A 35 19.62 1.92 -18.62
CA LEU A 35 20.03 0.57 -18.18
C LEU A 35 20.72 0.57 -16.81
N GLN A 36 21.61 1.52 -16.56
CA GLN A 36 22.37 1.57 -15.30
C GLN A 36 21.44 1.90 -14.10
N GLU A 37 20.56 2.87 -14.24
CA GLU A 37 19.59 3.29 -13.23
C GLU A 37 18.57 2.18 -13.00
N PHE A 38 18.09 1.54 -14.05
CA PHE A 38 17.18 0.39 -13.98
C PHE A 38 17.80 -0.78 -13.20
N GLN A 39 19.05 -1.12 -13.49
CA GLN A 39 19.77 -2.20 -12.77
C GLN A 39 20.01 -1.87 -11.30
N GLN A 40 20.21 -0.60 -10.94
CA GLN A 40 20.36 -0.17 -9.55
C GLN A 40 19.03 -0.17 -8.79
N TRP A 41 17.92 0.11 -9.49
CA TRP A 41 16.58 0.06 -8.93
C TRP A 41 16.12 -1.38 -8.71
N LEU A 42 16.40 -2.28 -9.65
CA LEU A 42 15.96 -3.67 -9.60
C LEU A 42 16.50 -4.39 -8.35
N GLY A 43 15.59 -4.94 -7.54
CA GLY A 43 15.91 -5.60 -6.27
C GLY A 43 16.25 -4.65 -5.11
N SER A 44 16.17 -3.33 -5.32
CA SER A 44 16.29 -2.34 -4.23
C SER A 44 15.09 -2.38 -3.29
N ASP A 45 15.17 -1.66 -2.16
CA ASP A 45 14.05 -1.53 -1.23
C ASP A 45 12.86 -0.79 -1.86
N HIS A 46 13.11 0.09 -2.84
CA HIS A 46 12.06 0.75 -3.61
C HIS A 46 11.31 -0.21 -4.52
N ASP A 47 12.03 -1.11 -5.22
CA ASP A 47 11.42 -2.17 -6.04
C ASP A 47 10.59 -3.15 -5.19
N LYS A 48 11.03 -3.37 -3.94
CA LYS A 48 10.37 -4.25 -2.97
C LYS A 48 9.36 -3.55 -2.06
N SER A 49 9.10 -2.27 -2.30
CA SER A 49 8.29 -1.44 -1.38
C SER A 49 6.86 -1.95 -1.20
N MET A 50 6.29 -2.60 -2.22
CA MET A 50 4.99 -3.25 -2.15
C MET A 50 4.94 -4.46 -3.07
N GLN A 51 4.70 -5.62 -2.50
CA GLN A 51 4.67 -6.89 -3.24
C GLN A 51 3.48 -7.74 -2.80
N LEU A 52 3.04 -8.67 -3.66
CA LEU A 52 2.13 -9.73 -3.22
C LEU A 52 2.79 -10.58 -2.13
N ALA A 53 2.04 -10.90 -1.07
CA ALA A 53 2.53 -11.75 0.00
C ALA A 53 2.84 -13.16 -0.52
N SER A 54 4.08 -13.57 -0.38
CA SER A 54 4.59 -14.86 -0.87
C SER A 54 5.80 -15.29 -0.03
N ALA A 55 6.26 -16.52 -0.19
CA ALA A 55 7.47 -17.01 0.47
C ALA A 55 8.74 -16.23 0.06
N ALA A 56 8.72 -15.48 -1.05
CA ALA A 56 9.84 -14.66 -1.50
C ALA A 56 9.79 -13.22 -0.95
N SER A 57 8.59 -12.71 -0.62
CA SER A 57 8.39 -11.32 -0.21
C SER A 57 8.16 -11.13 1.29
N VAL A 58 7.59 -12.12 1.99
CA VAL A 58 7.33 -12.06 3.43
C VAL A 58 8.58 -12.35 4.23
N LEU A 59 9.01 -11.40 5.06
CA LEU A 59 10.19 -11.52 5.92
C LEU A 59 9.87 -12.01 7.32
N ALA A 60 8.63 -11.77 7.79
CA ALA A 60 8.22 -12.09 9.13
C ALA A 60 7.96 -13.58 9.37
N ASP A 61 8.06 -13.95 10.64
CA ASP A 61 7.67 -15.26 11.11
C ASP A 61 6.14 -15.39 11.18
N PHE A 62 5.57 -16.27 10.36
CA PHE A 62 4.17 -16.67 10.34
C PHE A 62 4.02 -18.16 10.72
N ALA A 63 4.95 -18.74 11.45
CA ALA A 63 4.95 -20.16 11.83
C ALA A 63 3.98 -20.44 13.01
N ASP A 64 2.73 -20.01 12.87
CA ASP A 64 1.67 -20.21 13.86
C ASP A 64 2.01 -19.56 15.22
N ILE A 65 2.39 -18.30 15.17
CA ILE A 65 2.78 -17.54 16.35
C ILE A 65 1.65 -16.62 16.84
N THR A 66 1.63 -16.37 18.13
CA THR A 66 0.69 -15.43 18.75
C THR A 66 1.47 -14.27 19.38
N VAL A 67 1.01 -13.07 19.13
CA VAL A 67 1.51 -11.84 19.77
C VAL A 67 0.36 -11.14 20.50
N ASN A 68 0.67 -10.42 21.57
CA ASN A 68 -0.31 -9.65 22.32
C ASN A 68 0.17 -8.22 22.49
N PHE A 69 -0.62 -7.27 21.99
CA PHE A 69 -0.38 -5.84 22.16
C PHE A 69 -1.69 -5.16 22.59
N HIS A 70 -1.61 -4.35 23.64
CA HIS A 70 -2.76 -3.60 24.17
C HIS A 70 -3.96 -4.50 24.54
N GLY A 71 -3.69 -5.75 24.95
CA GLY A 71 -4.73 -6.72 25.28
C GLY A 71 -5.39 -7.40 24.07
N ILE A 72 -5.01 -7.03 22.86
CA ILE A 72 -5.45 -7.70 21.63
C ILE A 72 -4.46 -8.81 21.28
N GLU A 73 -4.96 -10.03 21.27
CA GLU A 73 -4.22 -11.20 20.80
C GLU A 73 -4.36 -11.33 19.30
N SER A 74 -3.24 -11.47 18.60
CA SER A 74 -3.20 -11.70 17.15
C SER A 74 -2.37 -12.95 16.87
N ARG A 75 -2.95 -13.89 16.11
CA ARG A 75 -2.29 -15.12 15.66
C ARG A 75 -1.92 -14.99 14.19
N LEU A 76 -0.65 -15.25 13.87
CA LEU A 76 -0.10 -15.13 12.53
C LEU A 76 0.30 -16.53 12.03
N TYR A 77 -0.24 -16.94 10.89
CA TYR A 77 -0.06 -18.30 10.39
C TYR A 77 -0.13 -18.40 8.88
N ILE A 78 0.26 -19.57 8.35
CA ILE A 78 0.20 -19.92 6.93
C ILE A 78 -0.76 -21.10 6.76
N THR A 79 -1.67 -21.00 5.80
CA THR A 79 -2.47 -22.10 5.32
C THR A 79 -2.59 -22.03 3.79
N ASP A 80 -2.51 -23.15 3.09
CA ASP A 80 -2.57 -23.22 1.62
C ASP A 80 -1.60 -22.26 0.90
N ASN A 81 -0.40 -22.08 1.45
CA ASN A 81 0.62 -21.12 1.00
C ASN A 81 0.18 -19.65 1.03
N GLN A 82 -0.84 -19.31 1.81
CA GLN A 82 -1.32 -17.96 2.03
C GLN A 82 -1.11 -17.56 3.49
N TYR A 83 -0.91 -16.27 3.73
CA TYR A 83 -0.62 -15.68 5.02
C TYR A 83 -1.88 -15.12 5.64
N TYR A 84 -2.09 -15.38 6.92
CA TYR A 84 -3.29 -14.95 7.64
C TYR A 84 -2.94 -14.35 9.00
N VAL A 85 -3.81 -13.46 9.43
CA VAL A 85 -3.86 -12.96 10.80
C VAL A 85 -5.25 -13.14 11.36
N ASP A 86 -5.37 -13.84 12.50
CA ASP A 86 -6.58 -13.82 13.32
C ASP A 86 -6.42 -12.65 14.31
N THR A 87 -7.33 -11.71 14.28
CA THR A 87 -7.32 -10.52 15.15
C THR A 87 -8.73 -9.93 15.25
N LEU A 88 -8.90 -8.77 15.91
CA LEU A 88 -10.20 -8.12 16.03
C LEU A 88 -10.47 -7.23 14.80
N ASP A 89 -11.73 -7.22 14.34
CA ASP A 89 -12.24 -6.35 13.28
C ASP A 89 -12.58 -4.92 13.80
N GLU A 90 -13.27 -4.13 12.99
CA GLU A 90 -13.72 -2.78 13.32
C GLU A 90 -14.75 -2.71 14.46
N ASN A 91 -15.43 -3.82 14.75
CA ASN A 91 -16.44 -3.94 15.81
C ASN A 91 -15.85 -4.55 17.10
N GLY A 92 -14.56 -4.91 17.09
CA GLY A 92 -13.91 -5.65 18.17
C GLY A 92 -14.28 -7.13 18.19
N GLU A 93 -14.78 -7.69 17.10
CA GLU A 93 -15.10 -9.11 16.97
C GLU A 93 -13.91 -9.85 16.33
N ALA A 94 -13.69 -11.09 16.78
CA ALA A 94 -12.60 -11.91 16.25
C ALA A 94 -12.87 -12.32 14.80
N GLY A 95 -11.89 -12.10 13.94
CA GLY A 95 -11.93 -12.47 12.53
C GLY A 95 -10.60 -13.04 12.04
N SER A 96 -10.64 -13.70 10.90
CA SER A 96 -9.46 -14.22 10.18
C SER A 96 -9.30 -13.46 8.87
N PHE A 97 -8.14 -12.83 8.66
CA PHE A 97 -7.90 -11.93 7.55
C PHE A 97 -6.68 -12.37 6.76
N GLN A 98 -6.84 -12.46 5.44
CA GLN A 98 -5.73 -12.78 4.56
C GLN A 98 -4.81 -11.57 4.40
N VAL A 99 -3.53 -11.76 4.66
CA VAL A 99 -2.48 -10.82 4.28
C VAL A 99 -2.23 -10.95 2.78
N LYS A 100 -2.55 -9.90 2.02
CA LYS A 100 -2.46 -9.93 0.57
C LYS A 100 -1.18 -9.30 0.04
N TYR A 101 -0.65 -8.28 0.73
CA TYR A 101 0.56 -7.57 0.32
C TYR A 101 1.54 -7.39 1.48
N THR A 102 2.82 -7.31 1.13
CA THR A 102 3.86 -6.75 1.99
C THR A 102 4.07 -5.28 1.66
N PHE A 103 4.49 -4.48 2.63
CA PHE A 103 4.68 -3.06 2.51
C PHE A 103 5.95 -2.62 3.25
N GLY A 104 6.95 -2.15 2.49
CA GLY A 104 8.31 -1.95 2.98
C GLY A 104 9.13 -3.24 2.98
N TYR A 105 10.44 -3.10 3.22
CA TYR A 105 11.38 -4.22 3.17
C TYR A 105 12.39 -4.16 4.33
N ASP A 106 13.25 -3.15 4.39
CA ASP A 106 14.23 -2.95 5.44
C ASP A 106 14.22 -1.51 5.94
N PRO A 107 14.30 -1.26 7.24
CA PRO A 107 14.34 -2.18 8.39
C PRO A 107 12.96 -2.64 8.90
N LEU A 108 11.89 -2.24 8.23
CA LEU A 108 10.51 -2.44 8.63
C LEU A 108 9.71 -3.03 7.47
N GLN A 109 8.98 -4.11 7.74
CA GLN A 109 7.97 -4.63 6.84
C GLN A 109 6.61 -4.66 7.52
N GLN A 110 5.62 -4.03 6.88
CA GLN A 110 4.21 -4.06 7.26
C GLN A 110 3.42 -5.03 6.38
N TYR A 111 2.20 -5.32 6.77
CA TYR A 111 1.34 -6.28 6.09
C TYR A 111 -0.03 -5.65 5.82
N LEU A 112 -0.53 -5.87 4.62
CA LEU A 112 -1.76 -5.26 4.16
C LEU A 112 -2.82 -6.32 3.89
N ILE A 113 -4.03 -5.99 4.34
CA ILE A 113 -5.25 -6.77 4.15
C ILE A 113 -6.15 -6.01 3.18
N GLU A 114 -6.64 -6.69 2.16
CA GLU A 114 -7.66 -6.15 1.27
C GLU A 114 -9.04 -6.66 1.71
N LEU A 115 -9.90 -5.72 2.06
CA LEU A 115 -11.28 -5.98 2.45
C LEU A 115 -12.19 -6.11 1.21
N GLU A 116 -13.38 -6.72 1.37
CA GLU A 116 -14.30 -7.01 0.26
C GLU A 116 -14.70 -5.78 -0.58
N ASN A 117 -14.72 -4.59 0.02
CA ASN A 117 -15.03 -3.33 -0.67
C ASN A 117 -13.79 -2.67 -1.32
N GLY A 118 -12.67 -3.38 -1.42
CA GLY A 118 -11.42 -2.89 -2.03
C GLY A 118 -10.62 -1.93 -1.16
N HIS A 119 -11.00 -1.73 0.10
CA HIS A 119 -10.16 -1.03 1.06
C HIS A 119 -8.94 -1.90 1.38
N ILE A 120 -7.75 -1.37 1.15
CA ILE A 120 -6.49 -2.00 1.55
C ILE A 120 -6.06 -1.34 2.85
N GLN A 121 -5.99 -2.14 3.92
CA GLN A 121 -5.72 -1.68 5.27
C GLN A 121 -4.36 -2.16 5.75
N VAL A 122 -3.60 -1.27 6.39
CA VAL A 122 -2.29 -1.58 6.95
C VAL A 122 -2.46 -2.06 8.39
N LEU A 123 -1.96 -3.25 8.71
CA LEU A 123 -1.96 -3.77 10.07
C LEU A 123 -1.13 -2.88 11.01
N ASN A 124 -1.55 -2.77 12.27
CA ASN A 124 -0.76 -2.14 13.32
C ASN A 124 0.47 -2.97 13.73
N LEU A 125 0.51 -4.24 13.33
CA LEU A 125 1.64 -5.14 13.55
C LEU A 125 2.62 -5.05 12.39
N ALA A 126 3.89 -4.93 12.72
CA ALA A 126 4.98 -4.86 11.77
C ALA A 126 6.13 -5.78 12.17
N TRP A 127 6.94 -6.13 11.19
CA TRP A 127 8.14 -6.92 11.39
C TRP A 127 9.38 -6.05 11.36
N ASP A 128 10.20 -6.15 12.40
CA ASP A 128 11.54 -5.56 12.42
C ASP A 128 12.50 -6.52 11.71
N SER A 129 12.89 -6.19 10.48
CA SER A 129 13.72 -7.05 9.64
C SER A 129 15.21 -7.00 9.97
N ARG A 130 15.64 -6.09 10.85
CA ARG A 130 17.03 -5.99 11.27
C ARG A 130 17.53 -7.31 11.85
N PRO A 131 18.86 -7.55 11.86
CA PRO A 131 19.44 -8.71 12.52
C PRO A 131 19.03 -8.85 13.99
N ALA A 132 18.90 -10.09 14.49
CA ALA A 132 18.49 -10.35 15.86
C ALA A 132 19.47 -9.78 16.92
N ASP A 133 20.77 -9.75 16.60
CA ASP A 133 21.81 -9.15 17.46
C ASP A 133 21.72 -7.61 17.53
N GLN A 134 20.94 -6.99 16.64
CA GLN A 134 20.58 -5.58 16.65
C GLN A 134 19.18 -5.32 17.22
N GLY A 135 18.53 -6.33 17.81
CA GLY A 135 17.20 -6.25 18.40
C GLY A 135 16.05 -6.40 17.41
N GLY A 136 16.33 -6.79 16.15
CA GLY A 136 15.35 -7.10 15.13
C GLY A 136 14.86 -8.55 15.16
N GLN A 137 14.34 -9.04 14.03
CA GLN A 137 13.73 -10.37 13.85
C GLN A 137 12.59 -10.61 14.85
N ARG A 138 11.69 -9.62 14.95
CA ARG A 138 10.56 -9.67 15.87
C ARG A 138 9.35 -8.90 15.36
N TRP A 139 8.18 -9.32 15.80
CA TRP A 139 6.95 -8.54 15.68
C TRP A 139 6.94 -7.40 16.69
N PHE A 140 6.39 -6.27 16.30
CA PHE A 140 6.16 -5.14 17.19
C PHE A 140 4.91 -4.36 16.75
N HIS A 141 4.36 -3.57 17.67
CA HIS A 141 3.24 -2.68 17.39
C HIS A 141 3.75 -1.30 16.98
N LEU A 142 3.17 -0.70 15.92
CA LEU A 142 3.60 0.60 15.40
C LEU A 142 3.43 1.74 16.40
N GLN A 143 2.45 1.64 17.28
CA GLN A 143 2.15 2.62 18.34
C GLN A 143 2.22 1.91 19.71
N PRO A 144 3.40 1.54 20.22
CA PRO A 144 3.49 0.71 21.41
C PRO A 144 3.10 1.43 22.70
N GLU A 145 3.14 2.76 22.70
CA GLU A 145 2.85 3.61 23.88
C GLU A 145 1.38 4.07 23.94
N GLU A 146 0.57 3.79 22.91
CA GLU A 146 -0.82 4.22 22.82
C GLU A 146 -1.76 3.02 22.94
N ASP A 147 -2.90 3.20 23.61
CA ASP A 147 -3.93 2.17 23.69
C ASP A 147 -4.79 2.19 22.42
N ILE A 148 -4.42 1.38 21.45
CA ILE A 148 -5.04 1.32 20.13
C ILE A 148 -6.19 0.31 20.15
N THR A 149 -7.40 0.81 20.43
CA THR A 149 -8.66 0.04 20.39
C THR A 149 -9.36 0.22 19.03
N PRO A 150 -10.41 -0.56 18.69
CA PRO A 150 -11.15 -0.40 17.43
C PRO A 150 -11.70 1.00 17.17
N GLU A 151 -11.98 1.79 18.21
CA GLU A 151 -12.45 3.17 18.10
C GLU A 151 -11.32 4.17 17.85
N HIS A 152 -10.06 3.76 18.05
CA HIS A 152 -8.93 4.64 17.90
C HIS A 152 -8.65 4.93 16.40
N PRO A 153 -8.41 6.20 15.99
CA PRO A 153 -8.20 6.53 14.56
C PRO A 153 -7.07 5.76 13.87
N PHE A 154 -6.05 5.33 14.63
CA PHE A 154 -4.92 4.52 14.15
C PHE A 154 -5.18 3.01 14.22
N TYR A 155 -6.37 2.54 14.58
CA TYR A 155 -6.68 1.12 14.51
C TYR A 155 -6.63 0.63 13.06
N TRP A 156 -6.19 -0.60 12.85
CA TRP A 156 -5.86 -1.10 11.51
C TRP A 156 -7.04 -1.03 10.51
N THR A 157 -8.29 -1.13 10.95
CA THR A 157 -9.48 -1.01 10.08
C THR A 157 -9.87 0.44 9.79
N ASN A 158 -9.30 1.43 10.52
CA ASN A 158 -9.72 2.82 10.42
C ASN A 158 -8.99 3.60 9.31
N HIS A 159 -9.55 4.77 8.97
CA HIS A 159 -9.17 5.54 7.78
C HIS A 159 -7.71 5.99 7.74
N VAL A 160 -7.03 6.12 8.90
CA VAL A 160 -5.62 6.51 8.95
C VAL A 160 -4.72 5.40 8.41
N GLN A 161 -5.15 4.14 8.57
CA GLN A 161 -4.44 2.95 8.08
C GLN A 161 -4.89 2.53 6.67
N ASN A 162 -5.76 3.32 6.00
CA ASN A 162 -6.19 3.01 4.64
C ASN A 162 -5.08 3.34 3.63
N TRP A 163 -4.51 2.31 3.04
CA TRP A 163 -3.43 2.43 2.07
C TRP A 163 -3.88 3.18 0.79
N ASN A 164 -5.08 2.89 0.26
CA ASN A 164 -5.58 3.48 -0.99
C ASN A 164 -5.57 5.02 -0.96
N SER A 165 -5.89 5.61 0.19
CA SER A 165 -6.05 7.07 0.32
C SER A 165 -4.88 7.78 1.00
N ARG A 166 -4.03 7.05 1.73
CA ARG A 166 -2.99 7.64 2.58
C ARG A 166 -1.56 7.34 2.13
N CYS A 167 -1.31 6.15 1.58
CA CYS A 167 0.04 5.67 1.34
C CYS A 167 0.34 5.48 -0.15
N ALA A 168 -0.66 5.09 -0.95
CA ALA A 168 -0.48 4.63 -2.32
C ALA A 168 0.28 5.61 -3.21
N ASP A 169 -0.04 6.90 -3.18
CA ASP A 169 0.56 7.91 -4.05
C ASP A 169 2.08 8.07 -3.86
N CYS A 170 2.60 7.76 -2.66
CA CYS A 170 4.02 7.87 -2.37
C CYS A 170 4.74 6.52 -2.51
N HIS A 171 4.02 5.41 -2.39
CA HIS A 171 4.59 4.06 -2.32
C HIS A 171 4.28 3.17 -3.53
N SER A 172 3.61 3.70 -4.54
CA SER A 172 3.31 3.00 -5.79
C SER A 172 3.32 3.96 -6.96
N THR A 173 3.41 3.42 -8.18
CA THR A 173 3.48 4.19 -9.41
C THR A 173 2.14 4.11 -10.13
N ASP A 174 1.78 5.17 -10.88
CA ASP A 174 0.55 5.26 -11.71
C ASP A 174 -0.73 4.90 -10.93
N VAL A 175 -0.87 5.43 -9.71
CA VAL A 175 -1.99 5.10 -8.83
C VAL A 175 -3.29 5.71 -9.33
N GLN A 176 -4.26 4.85 -9.61
CA GLN A 176 -5.63 5.20 -9.95
C GLN A 176 -6.53 4.67 -8.85
N ARG A 177 -6.98 5.54 -7.94
CA ARG A 177 -7.74 5.11 -6.75
C ARG A 177 -9.11 4.55 -7.08
N ASN A 178 -9.78 5.10 -8.10
CA ASN A 178 -11.12 4.71 -8.55
C ASN A 178 -12.12 4.56 -7.37
N TYR A 179 -12.12 5.56 -6.48
CA TYR A 179 -13.01 5.56 -5.33
C TYR A 179 -14.45 5.88 -5.74
N ASP A 180 -15.39 5.03 -5.33
CA ASP A 180 -16.84 5.28 -5.47
C ASP A 180 -17.42 5.73 -4.12
N PRO A 181 -17.82 7.02 -3.98
CA PRO A 181 -18.39 7.52 -2.75
C PRO A 181 -19.79 7.00 -2.45
N ALA A 182 -20.52 6.48 -3.46
CA ALA A 182 -21.87 5.96 -3.27
C ALA A 182 -21.87 4.61 -2.55
N THR A 183 -20.83 3.80 -2.77
CA THR A 183 -20.63 2.47 -2.18
C THR A 183 -19.53 2.44 -1.13
N SER A 184 -18.79 3.55 -0.97
CA SER A 184 -17.58 3.61 -0.15
C SER A 184 -16.59 2.49 -0.49
N SER A 185 -16.32 2.30 -1.79
CA SER A 185 -15.44 1.23 -2.27
C SER A 185 -14.33 1.77 -3.15
N TYR A 186 -13.28 0.95 -3.31
CA TYR A 186 -12.14 1.22 -4.17
C TYR A 186 -12.00 0.13 -5.26
N ASP A 187 -11.60 0.53 -6.47
CA ASP A 187 -11.02 -0.33 -7.52
C ASP A 187 -9.62 0.21 -7.85
N THR A 188 -8.75 0.29 -6.83
CA THR A 188 -7.43 0.91 -6.98
C THR A 188 -6.53 0.07 -7.87
N ARG A 189 -5.91 0.75 -8.84
CA ARG A 189 -4.92 0.18 -9.77
C ARG A 189 -3.61 0.92 -9.63
N TRP A 190 -2.51 0.20 -9.80
CA TRP A 190 -1.15 0.75 -9.75
C TRP A 190 -0.19 -0.16 -10.52
N SER A 191 1.04 0.32 -10.73
CA SER A 191 2.15 -0.39 -11.39
C SER A 191 3.34 -0.52 -10.45
#